data_5a032161e202949736cee62495a57e0a
#
_entry.id   5a032161e202949736cee62495a57e0a
#
_cell.length_a   1.000
_cell.length_b   1.000
_cell.length_c   1.000
_cell.angle_alpha   90.00
_cell.angle_beta   90.00
_cell.angle_gamma   90.00
#
_symmetry.space_group_name_H-M   'P 1'
#
loop_
_entity.id
_entity.type
_entity.pdbx_description
1 polymer ?
#
loop_
_entity_poly.entity_id
_entity_poly.type
_entity_poly.pdbx_seq_one_letter_code
_entity_poly.pdbx_strand_id
1 'polypeptide(L)'
;DENSVYINNVEVYRPYLVRSGQQEGLSIINPYMVDKIGFSTGGYAAKYGDKMSSALDITYKTLRSKGKSPIVEGSVAASLLGTDAYIGLGTRKLSWLNSVRYKTTAYLLGSMETKGEYKPNYLDYQTYLSYQPNKRWKIDFIGNISDNHYNFEPSDRETAFGTMENVKNFRVYFDGQEKDRFLTCFGTLGITRNITSNTRISLLGSAFYTREQEKYDIQGQYWLDQTETSENLGVGTYFEHARNYLTARVMSAKLMLKHKVKKHDLETAVTLKREHIEENSVEYEMRDSAGYSIPHTGKDLYMYYSMKARNELNANRIEAYLQDTYHFTSGGDSTQSGDIRQTRYTLNYGLRLSHWNFNRETILSPRVSLAIIPANHENTTLRFAAGLYYQAPFFKELRDTSSINGVTIASLNRKIKSQRSIHFIAGYDYRFKVNEQRYKFSAEAYYKALSNLVPYS
;
A
#
# COMPACT_ATOMS: atom_id res chain seq x y z
N ASP A 1 3.87 4.09 -2.27
CA ASP A 1 3.16 2.80 -2.48
C ASP A 1 3.57 2.12 -3.78
N GLU A 2 4.73 1.51 -3.79
CA GLU A 2 5.24 0.76 -4.94
C GLU A 2 4.78 -0.71 -4.94
N ASN A 3 3.96 -1.09 -3.97
CA ASN A 3 3.48 -2.44 -3.78
C ASN A 3 2.02 -2.57 -4.23
N SER A 4 1.71 -3.61 -5.00
CA SER A 4 0.33 -3.97 -5.32
C SER A 4 -0.24 -4.92 -4.28
N VAL A 5 -1.45 -4.67 -3.82
CA VAL A 5 -2.15 -5.52 -2.86
C VAL A 5 -3.46 -6.00 -3.47
N TYR A 6 -3.68 -7.29 -3.44
CA TYR A 6 -4.90 -7.92 -3.92
C TYR A 6 -5.55 -8.69 -2.77
N ILE A 7 -6.86 -8.58 -2.64
CA ILE A 7 -7.67 -9.41 -1.75
C ILE A 7 -8.69 -10.15 -2.60
N ASN A 8 -8.66 -11.48 -2.58
CA ASN A 8 -9.55 -12.33 -3.39
C ASN A 8 -9.62 -11.93 -4.87
N ASN A 9 -8.46 -11.66 -5.51
CA ASN A 9 -8.26 -11.20 -6.88
C ASN A 9 -8.75 -9.77 -7.20
N VAL A 10 -9.18 -8.99 -6.22
CA VAL A 10 -9.51 -7.57 -6.37
C VAL A 10 -8.36 -6.72 -5.86
N GLU A 11 -7.91 -5.77 -6.67
CA GLU A 11 -6.89 -4.80 -6.29
C GLU A 11 -7.43 -3.84 -5.23
N VAL A 12 -6.66 -3.63 -4.17
CA VAL A 12 -6.92 -2.60 -3.17
C VAL A 12 -6.20 -1.33 -3.59
N TYR A 13 -6.95 -0.28 -3.89
CA TYR A 13 -6.40 0.97 -4.43
C TYR A 13 -5.40 1.64 -3.47
N ARG A 14 -5.71 1.67 -2.17
CA ARG A 14 -4.83 2.19 -1.11
C ARG A 14 -4.81 1.22 0.07
N PRO A 15 -3.84 0.30 0.12
CA PRO A 15 -3.80 -0.74 1.15
C PRO A 15 -3.40 -0.24 2.54
N TYR A 16 -2.74 0.93 2.62
CA TYR A 16 -2.36 1.55 3.88
C TYR A 16 -3.32 2.71 4.18
N LEU A 17 -3.87 2.72 5.38
CA LEU A 17 -4.93 3.63 5.76
C LEU A 17 -4.43 5.01 6.17
N VAL A 18 -3.13 5.15 6.51
CA VAL A 18 -2.47 6.41 6.86
C VAL A 18 -1.03 6.43 6.34
N ARG A 19 -0.48 7.60 6.02
CA ARG A 19 0.78 7.75 5.26
C ARG A 19 1.93 8.50 5.93
N SER A 20 1.77 9.07 7.10
CA SER A 20 2.85 9.86 7.68
C SER A 20 3.78 8.98 8.53
N GLY A 21 5.07 9.31 8.57
CA GLY A 21 6.10 8.45 9.14
C GLY A 21 5.98 8.19 10.65
N GLN A 22 5.22 8.99 11.39
CA GLN A 22 4.89 8.77 12.80
C GLN A 22 3.45 8.26 13.00
N GLN A 23 2.67 8.26 11.95
CA GLN A 23 1.35 7.68 11.88
C GLN A 23 1.52 6.26 11.35
N GLU A 24 1.78 5.28 12.22
CA GLU A 24 1.81 3.88 11.79
C GLU A 24 0.43 3.48 11.26
N GLY A 25 0.35 3.43 9.92
CA GLY A 25 -0.87 3.08 9.24
C GLY A 25 -1.30 1.65 9.54
N LEU A 26 -2.56 1.49 9.92
CA LEU A 26 -3.18 0.17 9.87
C LEU A 26 -3.28 -0.29 8.42
N SER A 27 -2.78 -1.49 8.16
CA SER A 27 -3.11 -2.18 6.91
C SER A 27 -4.60 -2.51 6.88
N ILE A 28 -5.22 -2.38 5.71
CA ILE A 28 -6.60 -2.86 5.48
C ILE A 28 -6.74 -4.37 5.75
N ILE A 29 -5.62 -5.10 5.76
CA ILE A 29 -5.60 -6.55 5.95
C ILE A 29 -5.81 -6.89 7.41
N ASN A 30 -6.84 -7.69 7.70
CA ASN A 30 -7.04 -8.26 9.02
C ASN A 30 -6.47 -9.69 9.09
N PRO A 31 -5.46 -9.96 9.92
CA PRO A 31 -4.81 -11.28 10.01
C PRO A 31 -5.78 -12.42 10.35
N TYR A 32 -6.80 -12.17 11.16
CA TYR A 32 -7.78 -13.19 11.55
C TYR A 32 -8.64 -13.69 10.37
N MET A 33 -8.77 -12.90 9.30
CA MET A 33 -9.56 -13.24 8.13
C MET A 33 -8.74 -13.91 7.03
N VAL A 34 -7.41 -13.97 7.15
CA VAL A 34 -6.49 -14.44 6.12
C VAL A 34 -6.35 -15.98 6.16
N ASP A 35 -6.49 -16.63 5.00
CA ASP A 35 -6.14 -18.02 4.76
C ASP A 35 -4.75 -18.18 4.15
N LYS A 36 -4.46 -17.40 3.10
CA LYS A 36 -3.19 -17.47 2.34
C LYS A 36 -2.66 -16.10 2.00
N ILE A 37 -1.35 -15.99 2.02
CA ILE A 37 -0.61 -14.83 1.56
C ILE A 37 0.41 -15.30 0.53
N GLY A 38 0.34 -14.73 -0.67
CA GLY A 38 1.38 -14.83 -1.69
C GLY A 38 2.12 -13.51 -1.77
N PHE A 39 3.44 -13.52 -1.59
CA PHE A 39 4.28 -12.34 -1.67
C PHE A 39 5.38 -12.53 -2.71
N SER A 40 5.54 -11.56 -3.60
CA SER A 40 6.56 -11.55 -4.65
C SER A 40 7.27 -10.19 -4.66
N THR A 41 8.58 -10.20 -4.42
CA THR A 41 9.44 -9.00 -4.42
C THR A 41 9.90 -8.57 -5.81
N GLY A 42 9.45 -9.27 -6.84
CA GLY A 42 9.74 -9.06 -8.26
C GLY A 42 9.41 -10.31 -9.05
N GLY A 43 9.51 -10.25 -10.36
CA GLY A 43 9.20 -11.39 -11.22
C GLY A 43 7.74 -11.85 -11.18
N TYR A 44 6.83 -11.04 -10.67
CA TYR A 44 5.43 -11.42 -10.50
C TYR A 44 4.66 -11.47 -11.83
N ALA A 45 3.66 -12.33 -11.86
CA ALA A 45 2.87 -12.65 -13.05
C ALA A 45 2.10 -11.44 -13.64
N ALA A 46 1.68 -11.55 -14.90
CA ALA A 46 0.98 -10.49 -15.64
C ALA A 46 -0.37 -10.09 -15.04
N LYS A 47 -1.00 -10.95 -14.25
CA LYS A 47 -2.25 -10.66 -13.52
C LYS A 47 -2.12 -9.51 -12.52
N TYR A 48 -0.92 -9.26 -11.99
CA TYR A 48 -0.64 -8.15 -11.07
C TYR A 48 -0.17 -6.93 -11.86
N GLY A 49 -0.78 -5.77 -11.62
CA GLY A 49 -0.55 -4.56 -12.41
C GLY A 49 0.15 -3.45 -11.69
N ASP A 50 0.64 -2.53 -12.47
CA ASP A 50 0.89 -1.12 -12.22
C ASP A 50 1.69 -0.75 -10.96
N LYS A 51 2.62 -1.63 -10.55
CA LYS A 51 3.58 -1.40 -9.46
C LYS A 51 4.94 -1.98 -9.83
N MET A 52 6.02 -1.43 -9.26
CA MET A 52 7.38 -1.80 -9.62
C MET A 52 8.11 -2.62 -8.56
N SER A 53 7.65 -2.62 -7.31
CA SER A 53 8.40 -3.26 -6.22
C SER A 53 7.91 -4.65 -5.88
N SER A 54 6.65 -4.82 -5.49
CA SER A 54 6.13 -6.11 -5.07
C SER A 54 4.65 -6.31 -5.37
N ALA A 55 4.22 -7.57 -5.30
CA ALA A 55 2.82 -7.96 -5.32
C ALA A 55 2.49 -8.82 -4.10
N LEU A 56 1.44 -8.44 -3.37
CA LEU A 56 0.88 -9.15 -2.23
C LEU A 56 -0.52 -9.65 -2.61
N ASP A 57 -0.69 -10.97 -2.68
CA ASP A 57 -1.95 -11.63 -3.04
C ASP A 57 -2.51 -12.35 -1.82
N ILE A 58 -3.64 -11.87 -1.32
CA ILE A 58 -4.26 -12.32 -0.08
C ILE A 58 -5.56 -13.01 -0.40
N THR A 59 -5.73 -14.19 0.18
CA THR A 59 -6.99 -14.93 0.13
C THR A 59 -7.58 -14.98 1.53
N TYR A 60 -8.83 -14.54 1.67
CA TYR A 60 -9.57 -14.67 2.91
C TYR A 60 -10.09 -16.09 3.10
N LYS A 61 -10.09 -16.54 4.35
CA LYS A 61 -10.56 -17.86 4.72
C LYS A 61 -12.07 -17.99 4.53
N THR A 62 -12.50 -19.20 4.29
CA THR A 62 -13.91 -19.52 4.12
C THR A 62 -14.26 -20.67 5.07
N LEU A 63 -15.13 -20.39 6.02
CA LEU A 63 -15.62 -21.40 6.97
C LEU A 63 -16.73 -22.20 6.31
N ARG A 64 -16.52 -23.51 6.16
CA ARG A 64 -17.52 -24.40 5.57
C ARG A 64 -17.75 -25.60 6.46
N SER A 65 -18.95 -25.73 7.02
CA SER A 65 -19.36 -26.93 7.77
C SER A 65 -19.54 -28.11 6.81
N LYS A 66 -18.95 -29.23 7.18
CA LYS A 66 -19.20 -30.51 6.51
C LYS A 66 -20.44 -31.22 7.07
N GLY A 67 -20.84 -30.88 8.30
CA GLY A 67 -21.98 -31.44 9.02
C GLY A 67 -23.27 -30.63 8.90
N LYS A 68 -24.27 -30.94 9.76
CA LYS A 68 -25.49 -30.15 9.89
C LYS A 68 -25.31 -28.91 10.76
N SER A 69 -24.40 -28.96 11.76
CA SER A 69 -24.17 -27.87 12.68
C SER A 69 -23.29 -26.78 12.05
N PRO A 70 -23.58 -25.51 12.29
CA PRO A 70 -22.73 -24.43 11.87
C PRO A 70 -21.40 -24.47 12.61
N ILE A 71 -20.35 -23.86 12.00
CA ILE A 71 -19.07 -23.59 12.64
C ILE A 71 -19.11 -22.15 13.14
N VAL A 72 -18.71 -21.95 14.38
CA VAL A 72 -18.50 -20.61 14.96
C VAL A 72 -17.06 -20.55 15.45
N GLU A 73 -16.35 -19.53 15.08
CA GLU A 73 -15.03 -19.22 15.63
C GLU A 73 -14.97 -17.74 16.03
N GLY A 74 -14.16 -17.41 17.00
CA GLY A 74 -14.01 -16.03 17.44
C GLY A 74 -12.69 -15.82 18.15
N SER A 75 -12.25 -14.57 18.17
CA SER A 75 -11.05 -14.13 18.89
C SER A 75 -11.25 -12.71 19.38
N VAL A 76 -10.81 -12.46 20.60
CA VAL A 76 -10.66 -11.12 21.15
C VAL A 76 -9.24 -10.98 21.65
N ALA A 77 -8.58 -9.92 21.24
CA ALA A 77 -7.24 -9.58 21.70
C ALA A 77 -7.24 -8.14 22.22
N ALA A 78 -6.61 -7.93 23.37
CA ALA A 78 -6.41 -6.61 23.94
C ALA A 78 -4.95 -6.41 24.30
N SER A 79 -4.43 -5.22 24.03
CA SER A 79 -3.06 -4.81 24.32
C SER A 79 -3.02 -3.31 24.65
N LEU A 80 -1.86 -2.81 25.08
CA LEU A 80 -1.64 -1.36 25.26
C LEU A 80 -1.77 -0.59 23.93
N LEU A 81 -1.66 -1.28 22.79
CA LEU A 81 -1.76 -0.67 21.47
C LEU A 81 -3.16 -0.77 20.85
N GLY A 82 -4.13 -1.38 21.55
CA GLY A 82 -5.50 -1.48 21.08
C GLY A 82 -6.18 -2.79 21.35
N THR A 83 -7.35 -2.94 20.73
CA THR A 83 -8.22 -4.11 20.88
C THR A 83 -8.71 -4.57 19.52
N ASP A 84 -8.71 -5.88 19.32
CA ASP A 84 -9.22 -6.54 18.12
C ASP A 84 -10.29 -7.55 18.53
N ALA A 85 -11.41 -7.56 17.82
CA ALA A 85 -12.46 -8.55 17.97
C ALA A 85 -12.79 -9.15 16.61
N TYR A 86 -12.89 -10.48 16.55
CA TYR A 86 -13.19 -11.23 15.35
C TYR A 86 -14.25 -12.29 15.63
N ILE A 87 -15.20 -12.44 14.71
CA ILE A 87 -16.18 -13.54 14.72
C ILE A 87 -16.37 -14.09 13.31
N GLY A 88 -16.34 -15.41 13.19
CA GLY A 88 -16.58 -16.14 11.95
C GLY A 88 -17.72 -17.14 12.12
N LEU A 89 -18.64 -17.16 11.17
CA LEU A 89 -19.77 -18.05 11.09
C LEU A 89 -19.72 -18.86 9.79
N GLY A 90 -19.85 -20.17 9.85
CA GLY A 90 -19.78 -21.06 8.71
C GLY A 90 -20.91 -22.06 8.70
N THR A 91 -21.65 -22.14 7.58
CA THR A 91 -22.61 -23.20 7.26
C THR A 91 -22.12 -24.00 6.05
N ARG A 92 -22.92 -24.90 5.52
CA ARG A 92 -22.59 -25.61 4.26
C ARG A 92 -22.48 -24.66 3.06
N LYS A 93 -23.28 -23.60 3.01
CA LYS A 93 -23.39 -22.68 1.86
C LYS A 93 -22.89 -21.27 2.13
N LEU A 94 -22.89 -20.84 3.38
CA LEU A 94 -22.54 -19.48 3.80
C LEU A 94 -21.32 -19.50 4.70
N SER A 95 -20.39 -18.58 4.46
CA SER A 95 -19.32 -18.18 5.37
C SER A 95 -19.40 -16.68 5.57
N TRP A 96 -19.41 -16.23 6.81
CA TRP A 96 -19.48 -14.83 7.14
C TRP A 96 -18.48 -14.51 8.24
N LEU A 97 -17.50 -13.66 7.93
CA LEU A 97 -16.44 -13.23 8.82
C LEU A 97 -16.62 -11.75 9.11
N ASN A 98 -16.45 -11.35 10.36
CA ASN A 98 -16.52 -9.97 10.79
C ASN A 98 -15.38 -9.66 11.74
N SER A 99 -14.88 -8.44 11.67
CA SER A 99 -13.85 -7.98 12.57
C SER A 99 -13.96 -6.47 12.82
N VAL A 100 -13.71 -6.09 14.06
CA VAL A 100 -13.53 -4.70 14.49
C VAL A 100 -12.14 -4.57 15.09
N ARG A 101 -11.41 -3.53 14.73
CA ARG A 101 -10.10 -3.21 15.31
C ARG A 101 -10.10 -1.75 15.75
N TYR A 102 -9.68 -1.55 16.99
CA TYR A 102 -9.33 -0.24 17.52
C TYR A 102 -7.84 -0.26 17.88
N LYS A 103 -7.08 0.68 17.38
CA LYS A 103 -5.65 0.82 17.69
C LYS A 103 -5.30 2.25 18.01
N THR A 104 -4.36 2.40 18.95
CA THR A 104 -3.76 3.68 19.31
C THR A 104 -2.30 3.45 19.70
N THR A 105 -1.41 4.30 19.21
CA THR A 105 -0.01 4.30 19.63
C THR A 105 0.29 5.48 20.57
N ALA A 106 -0.74 6.24 20.97
CA ALA A 106 -0.60 7.44 21.81
C ALA A 106 0.16 7.14 23.11
N TYR A 107 -0.12 5.99 23.75
CA TYR A 107 0.55 5.61 24.99
C TYR A 107 2.04 5.34 24.81
N LEU A 108 2.40 4.66 23.72
CA LEU A 108 3.80 4.37 23.38
C LEU A 108 4.54 5.66 23.03
N LEU A 109 3.94 6.51 22.20
CA LEU A 109 4.52 7.77 21.77
C LEU A 109 4.67 8.76 22.94
N GLY A 110 3.74 8.78 23.88
CA GLY A 110 3.82 9.58 25.11
C GLY A 110 4.95 9.16 26.08
N SER A 111 5.49 7.95 25.94
CA SER A 111 6.63 7.46 26.72
C SER A 111 7.99 7.71 26.06
N MET A 112 8.00 8.20 24.82
CA MET A 112 9.20 8.50 24.06
C MET A 112 9.50 10.00 24.07
N GLU A 113 10.76 10.38 23.99
CA GLU A 113 11.16 11.77 23.75
C GLU A 113 10.84 12.14 22.31
N THR A 114 9.67 12.75 22.10
CA THR A 114 9.16 13.13 20.78
C THR A 114 9.09 14.65 20.61
N LYS A 115 8.83 15.12 19.38
CA LYS A 115 8.71 16.56 19.07
C LYS A 115 7.42 17.20 19.63
N GLY A 116 6.56 16.42 20.24
CA GLY A 116 5.28 16.84 20.77
C GLY A 116 4.43 15.65 21.18
N GLU A 117 3.20 15.91 21.57
CA GLU A 117 2.23 14.88 21.90
C GLU A 117 1.53 14.36 20.65
N TYR A 118 1.69 13.09 20.37
CA TYR A 118 1.06 12.39 19.24
C TYR A 118 -0.06 11.50 19.73
N LYS A 119 -1.29 11.71 19.23
CA LYS A 119 -2.49 10.98 19.64
C LYS A 119 -3.19 10.33 18.43
N PRO A 120 -2.55 9.35 17.75
CA PRO A 120 -3.20 8.62 16.68
C PRO A 120 -4.20 7.61 17.24
N ASN A 121 -5.35 7.52 16.58
CA ASN A 121 -6.32 6.45 16.84
C ASN A 121 -6.92 5.95 15.53
N TYR A 122 -7.17 4.65 15.49
CA TYR A 122 -7.66 3.94 14.32
C TYR A 122 -8.83 3.06 14.71
N LEU A 123 -9.94 3.22 14.01
CA LEU A 123 -11.08 2.33 14.13
C LEU A 123 -11.39 1.78 12.75
N ASP A 124 -11.39 0.45 12.62
CA ASP A 124 -11.83 -0.18 11.39
C ASP A 124 -12.79 -1.34 11.65
N TYR A 125 -13.76 -1.47 10.77
CA TYR A 125 -14.68 -2.59 10.68
C TYR A 125 -14.51 -3.26 9.32
N GLN A 126 -14.41 -4.57 9.32
CA GLN A 126 -14.29 -5.36 8.11
C GLN A 126 -15.23 -6.56 8.15
N THR A 127 -15.86 -6.83 7.02
CA THR A 127 -16.73 -8.00 6.82
C THR A 127 -16.38 -8.72 5.52
N TYR A 128 -16.44 -10.04 5.54
CA TYR A 128 -16.33 -10.90 4.36
C TYR A 128 -17.45 -11.93 4.37
N LEU A 129 -18.28 -11.91 3.34
CA LEU A 129 -19.35 -12.85 3.13
C LEU A 129 -19.05 -13.68 1.88
N SER A 130 -19.12 -15.00 2.00
CA SER A 130 -18.99 -15.92 0.88
C SER A 130 -20.18 -16.87 0.85
N TYR A 131 -21.01 -16.77 -0.16
CA TYR A 131 -22.20 -17.60 -0.37
C TYR A 131 -22.03 -18.51 -1.58
N GLN A 132 -22.17 -19.79 -1.36
CA GLN A 132 -22.07 -20.82 -2.40
C GLN A 132 -23.33 -21.68 -2.40
N PRO A 133 -24.38 -21.28 -3.13
CA PRO A 133 -25.64 -21.99 -3.18
C PRO A 133 -25.51 -23.44 -3.70
N ASN A 134 -24.58 -23.65 -4.64
CA ASN A 134 -24.24 -24.93 -5.25
C ASN A 134 -22.79 -24.95 -5.76
N LYS A 135 -22.35 -26.08 -6.34
CA LYS A 135 -20.97 -26.25 -6.86
C LYS A 135 -20.64 -25.33 -8.06
N ARG A 136 -21.66 -24.76 -8.72
CA ARG A 136 -21.48 -23.92 -9.92
C ARG A 136 -21.36 -22.44 -9.61
N TRP A 137 -21.99 -21.95 -8.54
CA TRP A 137 -22.05 -20.53 -8.24
C TRP A 137 -21.40 -20.20 -6.91
N LYS A 138 -20.65 -19.13 -6.88
CA LYS A 138 -20.09 -18.51 -5.67
C LYS A 138 -20.26 -16.99 -5.75
N ILE A 139 -20.75 -16.40 -4.69
CA ILE A 139 -20.90 -14.95 -4.52
C ILE A 139 -20.08 -14.54 -3.31
N ASP A 140 -19.21 -13.57 -3.48
CA ASP A 140 -18.33 -13.04 -2.44
C ASP A 140 -18.58 -11.54 -2.27
N PHE A 141 -18.62 -11.08 -1.04
CA PHE A 141 -18.69 -9.67 -0.69
C PHE A 141 -17.64 -9.34 0.36
N ILE A 142 -16.87 -8.28 0.16
CA ILE A 142 -15.96 -7.70 1.15
C ILE A 142 -16.41 -6.27 1.38
N GLY A 143 -16.53 -5.86 2.65
CA GLY A 143 -16.76 -4.48 3.06
C GLY A 143 -15.74 -4.08 4.11
N ASN A 144 -15.20 -2.87 4.00
CA ASN A 144 -14.33 -2.26 5.01
C ASN A 144 -14.70 -0.80 5.16
N ILE A 145 -14.76 -0.34 6.40
CA ILE A 145 -14.89 1.07 6.78
C ILE A 145 -13.84 1.36 7.84
N SER A 146 -13.03 2.37 7.60
CA SER A 146 -11.98 2.81 8.52
C SER A 146 -12.06 4.31 8.74
N ASP A 147 -12.03 4.75 9.99
CA ASP A 147 -11.98 6.16 10.38
C ASP A 147 -10.78 6.37 11.30
N ASN A 148 -9.79 7.11 10.81
CA ASN A 148 -8.52 7.32 11.47
C ASN A 148 -8.37 8.79 11.81
N HIS A 149 -8.00 9.06 13.04
CA HIS A 149 -7.75 10.40 13.56
C HIS A 149 -6.31 10.50 14.03
N TYR A 150 -5.71 11.62 13.75
CA TYR A 150 -4.39 11.97 14.23
C TYR A 150 -4.42 13.38 14.78
N ASN A 151 -4.00 13.53 16.02
CA ASN A 151 -3.80 14.82 16.65
C ASN A 151 -2.34 14.93 17.05
N PHE A 152 -1.75 16.09 16.77
CA PHE A 152 -0.40 16.43 17.19
C PHE A 152 -0.40 17.81 17.82
N GLU A 153 0.21 17.90 19.00
CA GLU A 153 0.45 19.15 19.73
C GLU A 153 1.97 19.26 19.95
N PRO A 154 2.66 20.23 19.32
CA PRO A 154 4.11 20.38 19.50
C PRO A 154 4.44 20.78 20.94
N SER A 155 5.58 20.28 21.44
CA SER A 155 6.06 20.59 22.78
C SER A 155 7.18 21.61 22.74
N ASP A 156 7.20 22.49 23.74
CA ASP A 156 8.27 23.44 23.97
C ASP A 156 9.63 22.72 24.11
N ARG A 157 10.69 23.39 23.69
CA ARG A 157 12.04 22.81 23.69
C ARG A 157 13.06 23.81 24.17
N GLU A 158 14.03 23.29 24.91
CA GLU A 158 15.23 23.99 25.30
C GLU A 158 16.44 23.12 25.00
N THR A 159 17.45 23.69 24.32
CA THR A 159 18.69 22.98 23.98
C THR A 159 19.87 23.93 24.20
N ALA A 160 20.80 23.51 25.04
CA ALA A 160 22.07 24.20 25.23
C ALA A 160 23.13 23.58 24.32
N PHE A 161 23.94 24.43 23.66
CA PHE A 161 25.04 24.01 22.81
C PHE A 161 26.19 25.02 22.81
N GLY A 162 27.37 24.62 22.42
CA GLY A 162 28.57 25.45 22.37
C GLY A 162 29.75 24.86 23.12
N THR A 163 30.73 25.71 23.44
CA THR A 163 31.89 25.33 24.25
C THR A 163 31.70 25.73 25.71
N MET A 164 32.54 25.23 26.63
CA MET A 164 32.46 25.58 28.06
C MET A 164 32.55 27.09 28.31
N GLU A 165 33.22 27.85 27.42
CA GLU A 165 33.40 29.32 27.52
C GLU A 165 32.33 30.10 26.72
N ASN A 166 31.48 29.42 25.94
CA ASN A 166 30.48 30.08 25.12
C ASN A 166 29.28 29.16 24.92
N VAL A 167 28.46 28.99 25.95
CA VAL A 167 27.27 28.21 25.93
C VAL A 167 26.11 29.09 25.43
N LYS A 168 25.44 28.62 24.38
CA LYS A 168 24.22 29.21 23.83
C LYS A 168 23.01 28.34 24.24
N ASN A 169 21.94 29.00 24.60
CA ASN A 169 20.70 28.39 24.93
C ASN A 169 19.64 28.71 23.86
N PHE A 170 19.12 27.70 23.22
CA PHE A 170 18.08 27.81 22.20
C PHE A 170 16.77 27.29 22.77
N ARG A 171 15.78 28.15 22.87
CA ARG A 171 14.43 27.84 23.36
C ARG A 171 13.41 28.04 22.26
N VAL A 172 12.47 27.13 22.13
CA VAL A 172 11.33 27.25 21.23
C VAL A 172 10.06 26.98 22.01
N TYR A 173 9.16 27.93 21.96
CA TYR A 173 7.81 27.81 22.50
C TYR A 173 6.83 27.61 21.35
N PHE A 174 5.96 26.63 21.50
CA PHE A 174 4.98 26.29 20.48
C PHE A 174 3.57 26.58 20.96
N ASP A 175 2.70 26.99 20.05
CA ASP A 175 1.27 27.09 20.20
C ASP A 175 0.57 26.54 18.97
N GLY A 176 -0.60 25.92 19.17
CA GLY A 176 -1.38 25.36 18.08
C GLY A 176 -1.35 23.84 18.03
N GLN A 177 -1.92 23.28 16.96
CA GLN A 177 -2.13 21.84 16.82
C GLN A 177 -2.33 21.45 15.36
N GLU A 178 -2.06 20.17 15.08
CA GLU A 178 -2.44 19.49 13.86
C GLU A 178 -3.58 18.50 14.14
N LYS A 179 -4.58 18.49 13.28
CA LYS A 179 -5.72 17.56 13.33
C LYS A 179 -5.97 16.98 11.96
N ASP A 180 -5.75 15.68 11.83
CA ASP A 180 -5.97 14.96 10.60
C ASP A 180 -7.06 13.92 10.75
N ARG A 181 -7.80 13.71 9.68
CA ARG A 181 -8.81 12.66 9.60
C ARG A 181 -8.78 11.98 8.26
N PHE A 182 -8.78 10.65 8.28
CA PHE A 182 -8.76 9.79 7.10
C PHE A 182 -9.92 8.79 7.18
N LEU A 183 -11.02 9.10 6.50
CA LEU A 183 -12.15 8.18 6.36
C LEU A 183 -11.96 7.38 5.07
N THR A 184 -11.97 6.06 5.17
CA THR A 184 -11.84 5.15 4.02
C THR A 184 -12.96 4.12 4.04
N CYS A 185 -13.59 3.93 2.89
CA CYS A 185 -14.57 2.89 2.65
C CYS A 185 -14.14 2.06 1.42
N PHE A 186 -14.15 0.76 1.54
CA PHE A 186 -13.83 -0.16 0.46
C PHE A 186 -14.86 -1.28 0.42
N GLY A 187 -15.39 -1.56 -0.76
CA GLY A 187 -16.35 -2.63 -0.97
C GLY A 187 -16.06 -3.40 -2.25
N THR A 188 -16.24 -4.72 -2.22
CA THR A 188 -16.16 -5.58 -3.39
C THR A 188 -17.35 -6.53 -3.48
N LEU A 189 -17.79 -6.81 -4.69
CA LEU A 189 -18.76 -7.84 -5.00
C LEU A 189 -18.21 -8.74 -6.09
N GLY A 190 -18.12 -10.03 -5.82
CA GLY A 190 -17.63 -11.02 -6.76
C GLY A 190 -18.72 -12.07 -7.05
N ILE A 191 -18.96 -12.36 -8.33
CA ILE A 191 -19.82 -13.44 -8.79
C ILE A 191 -18.98 -14.37 -9.63
N THR A 192 -18.83 -15.61 -9.18
CA THR A 192 -18.05 -16.64 -9.86
C THR A 192 -18.97 -17.78 -10.30
N ARG A 193 -18.82 -18.18 -11.57
CA ARG A 193 -19.50 -19.33 -12.15
C ARG A 193 -18.49 -20.36 -12.65
N ASN A 194 -18.56 -21.57 -12.13
CA ASN A 194 -17.87 -22.72 -12.70
C ASN A 194 -18.73 -23.27 -13.85
N ILE A 195 -18.27 -23.07 -15.09
CA ILE A 195 -18.95 -23.55 -16.30
C ILE A 195 -18.74 -25.06 -16.43
N THR A 196 -17.47 -25.48 -16.30
CA THR A 196 -17.06 -26.87 -16.21
C THR A 196 -16.14 -27.06 -15.01
N SER A 197 -15.65 -28.28 -14.76
CA SER A 197 -14.61 -28.54 -13.75
C SER A 197 -13.32 -27.73 -14.00
N ASN A 198 -13.06 -27.40 -15.26
CA ASN A 198 -11.83 -26.80 -15.73
C ASN A 198 -11.98 -25.32 -16.16
N THR A 199 -13.22 -24.83 -16.27
CA THR A 199 -13.52 -23.47 -16.74
C THR A 199 -14.30 -22.70 -15.72
N ARG A 200 -13.77 -21.51 -15.38
CA ARG A 200 -14.39 -20.59 -14.41
C ARG A 200 -14.40 -19.18 -14.97
N ILE A 201 -15.54 -18.51 -14.85
CA ILE A 201 -15.71 -17.09 -15.13
C ILE A 201 -16.04 -16.38 -13.83
N SER A 202 -15.43 -15.22 -13.61
CA SER A 202 -15.70 -14.36 -12.46
C SER A 202 -15.91 -12.92 -12.90
N LEU A 203 -16.99 -12.31 -12.43
CA LEU A 203 -17.24 -10.89 -12.51
C LEU A 203 -16.99 -10.28 -11.14
N LEU A 204 -16.07 -9.32 -11.05
CA LEU A 204 -15.67 -8.67 -9.81
C LEU A 204 -15.91 -7.17 -9.94
N GLY A 205 -16.66 -6.59 -9.02
CA GLY A 205 -16.81 -5.14 -8.90
C GLY A 205 -16.15 -4.64 -7.62
N SER A 206 -15.55 -3.46 -7.65
CA SER A 206 -15.07 -2.80 -6.43
C SER A 206 -15.37 -1.31 -6.44
N ALA A 207 -15.55 -0.75 -5.25
CA ALA A 207 -15.68 0.66 -5.00
C ALA A 207 -14.77 1.05 -3.83
N PHE A 208 -13.98 2.07 -4.03
CA PHE A 208 -13.11 2.67 -3.02
C PHE A 208 -13.47 4.14 -2.88
N TYR A 209 -13.60 4.59 -1.64
CA TYR A 209 -13.82 5.97 -1.27
C TYR A 209 -12.84 6.35 -0.16
N THR A 210 -12.18 7.48 -0.28
CA THR A 210 -11.46 8.10 0.83
C THR A 210 -11.71 9.58 0.88
N ARG A 211 -11.78 10.11 2.11
CA ARG A 211 -11.77 11.54 2.41
C ARG A 211 -10.64 11.80 3.39
N GLU A 212 -9.68 12.59 2.96
CA GLU A 212 -8.52 12.98 3.72
C GLU A 212 -8.63 14.45 4.08
N GLN A 213 -8.36 14.78 5.33
CA GLN A 213 -8.34 16.14 5.86
C GLN A 213 -7.08 16.29 6.71
N GLU A 214 -6.26 17.25 6.34
CA GLU A 214 -5.09 17.67 7.11
C GLU A 214 -5.29 19.14 7.48
N LYS A 215 -5.25 19.45 8.76
CA LYS A 215 -5.49 20.80 9.27
C LYS A 215 -4.50 21.11 10.37
N TYR A 216 -3.69 22.09 10.18
CA TYR A 216 -2.85 22.61 11.24
C TYR A 216 -2.77 24.13 11.23
N ASP A 217 -2.65 24.66 12.44
CA ASP A 217 -2.24 26.00 12.76
C ASP A 217 -1.19 25.85 13.86
N ILE A 218 0.07 26.10 13.53
CA ILE A 218 1.20 25.95 14.46
C ILE A 218 2.02 27.21 14.43
N GLN A 219 2.19 27.83 15.59
CA GLN A 219 3.06 28.96 15.81
C GLN A 219 4.26 28.51 16.64
N GLY A 220 5.46 28.89 16.22
CA GLY A 220 6.66 28.70 17.00
C GLY A 220 7.33 30.04 17.27
N GLN A 221 7.72 30.28 18.53
CA GLN A 221 8.52 31.42 18.93
C GLN A 221 9.85 30.90 19.44
N TYR A 222 10.95 31.41 18.95
CA TYR A 222 12.27 30.95 19.34
C TYR A 222 13.16 32.11 19.86
N TRP A 223 14.01 31.77 20.85
CA TRP A 223 15.02 32.61 21.41
C TRP A 223 16.37 31.92 21.40
N LEU A 224 17.38 32.66 21.06
CA LEU A 224 18.77 32.24 21.16
C LEU A 224 19.52 33.20 22.09
N ASP A 225 19.91 32.72 23.26
CA ASP A 225 20.60 33.48 24.29
C ASP A 225 22.00 32.96 24.49
N GLN A 226 22.93 33.85 24.88
CA GLN A 226 24.21 33.44 25.41
C GLN A 226 24.10 33.28 26.92
N THR A 227 24.45 32.11 27.44
CA THR A 227 24.19 31.75 28.85
C THR A 227 24.98 32.62 29.82
N GLU A 228 26.24 32.95 29.54
CA GLU A 228 27.10 33.70 30.43
C GLU A 228 26.73 35.19 30.52
N THR A 229 26.36 35.79 29.43
CA THR A 229 26.04 37.22 29.38
C THR A 229 24.57 37.51 29.48
N SER A 230 23.72 36.50 29.38
CA SER A 230 22.27 36.62 29.20
C SER A 230 21.90 37.53 28.01
N GLU A 231 22.80 37.65 27.05
CA GLU A 231 22.60 38.43 25.85
C GLU A 231 21.69 37.68 24.88
N ASN A 232 20.65 38.36 24.45
CA ASN A 232 19.74 37.82 23.44
C ASN A 232 20.39 37.96 22.05
N LEU A 233 20.77 36.80 21.44
CA LEU A 233 21.43 36.77 20.14
C LEU A 233 20.42 36.68 18.99
N GLY A 234 19.19 36.28 19.27
CA GLY A 234 18.17 36.16 18.25
C GLY A 234 16.80 35.78 18.80
N VAL A 235 15.80 36.42 18.23
CA VAL A 235 14.37 36.13 18.49
C VAL A 235 13.68 36.03 17.15
N GLY A 236 12.77 35.08 17.00
CA GLY A 236 11.98 34.95 15.78
C GLY A 236 10.66 34.19 16.03
N THR A 237 9.78 34.36 15.09
CA THR A 237 8.48 33.70 15.07
C THR A 237 8.24 33.11 13.71
N TYR A 238 7.66 31.92 13.69
CA TYR A 238 7.08 31.36 12.48
C TYR A 238 5.65 30.90 12.73
N PHE A 239 4.87 30.88 11.67
CA PHE A 239 3.50 30.43 11.68
C PHE A 239 3.24 29.56 10.46
N GLU A 240 2.79 28.35 10.70
CA GLU A 240 2.42 27.37 9.67
C GLU A 240 0.91 27.14 9.67
N HIS A 241 0.33 27.18 8.49
CA HIS A 241 -1.09 26.96 8.29
C HIS A 241 -1.32 25.99 7.15
N ALA A 242 -2.19 25.00 7.36
CA ALA A 242 -2.71 24.16 6.29
C ALA A 242 -4.18 23.84 6.44
N ARG A 243 -4.84 23.76 5.29
CA ARG A 243 -6.22 23.27 5.14
C ARG A 243 -6.26 22.43 3.86
N ASN A 244 -5.92 21.16 4.01
CA ASN A 244 -5.81 20.21 2.90
C ASN A 244 -6.95 19.24 2.91
N TYR A 245 -7.63 19.14 1.81
CA TYR A 245 -8.74 18.21 1.60
C TYR A 245 -8.53 17.45 0.32
N LEU A 246 -8.62 16.13 0.40
CA LEU A 246 -8.61 15.25 -0.74
C LEU A 246 -9.75 14.24 -0.64
N THR A 247 -10.53 14.13 -1.70
CA THR A 247 -11.57 13.10 -1.83
C THR A 247 -11.27 12.26 -3.06
N ALA A 248 -11.14 10.95 -2.90
CA ALA A 248 -10.96 10.03 -4.01
C ALA A 248 -12.09 8.99 -4.04
N ARG A 249 -12.63 8.78 -5.24
CA ARG A 249 -13.62 7.75 -5.56
C ARG A 249 -13.08 6.93 -6.71
N VAL A 250 -12.86 5.64 -6.48
CA VAL A 250 -12.34 4.74 -7.51
C VAL A 250 -13.27 3.54 -7.61
N MET A 251 -13.81 3.32 -8.79
CA MET A 251 -14.68 2.19 -9.10
C MET A 251 -14.00 1.29 -10.12
N SER A 252 -14.12 -0.02 -9.97
CA SER A 252 -13.63 -0.95 -10.98
C SER A 252 -14.60 -2.10 -11.24
N ALA A 253 -14.59 -2.60 -12.48
CA ALA A 253 -15.27 -3.81 -12.90
C ALA A 253 -14.28 -4.68 -13.65
N LYS A 254 -14.12 -5.94 -13.22
CA LYS A 254 -13.17 -6.91 -13.77
C LYS A 254 -13.91 -8.17 -14.19
N LEU A 255 -13.78 -8.55 -15.45
CA LEU A 255 -14.21 -9.83 -15.97
C LEU A 255 -12.97 -10.74 -16.12
N MET A 256 -12.98 -11.91 -15.48
CA MET A 256 -11.86 -12.84 -15.45
C MET A 256 -12.31 -14.22 -15.91
N LEU A 257 -11.52 -14.84 -16.75
CA LEU A 257 -11.66 -16.22 -17.21
C LEU A 257 -10.42 -17.02 -16.79
N LYS A 258 -10.67 -18.18 -16.16
CA LYS A 258 -9.64 -19.20 -15.90
C LYS A 258 -10.04 -20.48 -16.60
N HIS A 259 -9.09 -21.06 -17.34
CA HIS A 259 -9.31 -22.31 -18.06
C HIS A 259 -8.11 -23.23 -17.92
N LYS A 260 -8.35 -24.43 -17.47
CA LYS A 260 -7.33 -25.47 -17.31
C LYS A 260 -7.47 -26.50 -18.41
N VAL A 261 -6.43 -26.66 -19.22
CA VAL A 261 -6.41 -27.65 -20.31
C VAL A 261 -5.09 -28.40 -20.32
N LYS A 262 -5.15 -29.71 -20.09
CA LYS A 262 -3.95 -30.57 -20.00
C LYS A 262 -2.93 -30.01 -18.99
N LYS A 263 -1.79 -29.53 -19.50
CA LYS A 263 -0.65 -28.99 -18.74
C LYS A 263 -0.66 -27.45 -18.65
N HIS A 264 -1.68 -26.80 -19.17
CA HIS A 264 -1.81 -25.35 -19.24
C HIS A 264 -2.88 -24.84 -18.28
N ASP A 265 -2.54 -23.82 -17.49
CA ASP A 265 -3.44 -23.04 -16.63
C ASP A 265 -3.55 -21.62 -17.20
N LEU A 266 -4.51 -21.43 -18.11
CA LEU A 266 -4.77 -20.14 -18.77
C LEU A 266 -5.59 -19.22 -17.87
N GLU A 267 -5.15 -17.97 -17.75
CA GLU A 267 -5.89 -16.93 -17.06
C GLU A 267 -5.87 -15.62 -17.86
N THR A 268 -7.04 -15.02 -18.06
CA THR A 268 -7.19 -13.72 -18.71
C THR A 268 -8.21 -12.87 -18.00
N ALA A 269 -8.03 -11.57 -18.01
CA ALA A 269 -9.04 -10.64 -17.52
C ALA A 269 -8.98 -9.29 -18.25
N VAL A 270 -10.12 -8.61 -18.23
CA VAL A 270 -10.26 -7.20 -18.60
C VAL A 270 -10.82 -6.45 -17.40
N THR A 271 -10.21 -5.32 -17.07
CA THR A 271 -10.62 -4.43 -15.97
C THR A 271 -10.91 -3.04 -16.53
N LEU A 272 -12.06 -2.50 -16.18
CA LEU A 272 -12.42 -1.10 -16.39
C LEU A 272 -12.34 -0.40 -15.04
N LYS A 273 -11.61 0.70 -14.96
CA LYS A 273 -11.43 1.48 -13.73
C LYS A 273 -11.78 2.95 -14.01
N ARG A 274 -12.58 3.54 -13.15
CA ARG A 274 -12.90 4.97 -13.16
C ARG A 274 -12.36 5.61 -11.90
N GLU A 275 -11.58 6.68 -12.07
CA GLU A 275 -10.94 7.45 -11.01
C GLU A 275 -11.53 8.87 -11.02
N HIS A 276 -12.02 9.31 -9.86
CA HIS A 276 -12.46 10.68 -9.64
C HIS A 276 -11.85 11.17 -8.34
N ILE A 277 -10.92 12.12 -8.45
CA ILE A 277 -10.15 12.66 -7.31
C ILE A 277 -10.27 14.17 -7.33
N GLU A 278 -10.70 14.72 -6.21
CA GLU A 278 -10.84 16.15 -5.96
C GLU A 278 -9.87 16.57 -4.87
N GLU A 279 -9.13 17.64 -5.10
CA GLU A 279 -8.20 18.23 -4.17
C GLU A 279 -8.47 19.70 -3.99
N ASN A 280 -8.46 20.15 -2.73
CA ASN A 280 -8.47 21.55 -2.36
C ASN A 280 -7.48 21.76 -1.22
N SER A 281 -6.34 22.37 -1.50
CA SER A 281 -5.26 22.58 -0.55
C SER A 281 -4.89 24.05 -0.48
N VAL A 282 -4.73 24.54 0.74
CA VAL A 282 -4.19 25.88 1.03
C VAL A 282 -3.17 25.71 2.13
N GLU A 283 -1.94 26.05 1.83
CA GLU A 283 -0.82 26.02 2.78
C GLU A 283 -0.10 27.35 2.72
N TYR A 284 0.33 27.85 3.87
CA TYR A 284 1.27 28.95 3.91
C TYR A 284 2.12 28.91 5.17
N GLU A 285 3.29 29.48 5.07
CA GLU A 285 4.23 29.68 6.14
C GLU A 285 4.66 31.13 6.18
N MET A 286 4.56 31.73 7.35
CA MET A 286 5.04 33.08 7.64
C MET A 286 6.20 32.99 8.59
N ARG A 287 7.26 33.76 8.36
CA ARG A 287 8.43 33.80 9.22
C ARG A 287 8.82 35.23 9.53
N ASP A 288 9.25 35.43 10.76
CA ASP A 288 10.07 36.54 11.20
C ASP A 288 11.34 35.96 11.82
N SER A 289 12.46 36.40 11.38
CA SER A 289 13.77 35.95 11.87
C SER A 289 14.61 37.11 12.28
N ALA A 290 15.20 37.03 13.45
CA ALA A 290 16.15 38.05 13.97
C ALA A 290 17.47 38.12 13.22
N GLY A 291 17.49 37.88 11.91
CA GLY A 291 18.63 38.13 11.05
C GLY A 291 19.51 36.92 10.75
N TYR A 292 19.12 35.68 11.11
CA TYR A 292 19.95 34.48 10.87
C TYR A 292 19.66 33.79 9.55
N SER A 293 18.42 33.75 9.10
CA SER A 293 18.04 33.08 7.87
C SER A 293 17.26 33.95 6.87
N ILE A 294 16.69 35.04 7.34
CA ILE A 294 15.96 36.04 6.55
C ILE A 294 16.38 37.42 7.05
N PRO A 295 16.64 38.41 6.19
CA PRO A 295 16.90 39.76 6.64
C PRO A 295 15.79 40.28 7.56
N HIS A 296 16.12 40.57 8.79
CA HIS A 296 15.17 41.07 9.78
C HIS A 296 14.82 42.51 9.51
N THR A 297 13.58 42.84 9.30
CA THR A 297 13.06 44.19 9.09
C THR A 297 12.31 44.76 10.30
N GLY A 298 12.17 43.96 11.37
CA GLY A 298 11.90 44.46 12.72
C GLY A 298 10.45 44.38 13.22
N LYS A 299 9.41 44.15 12.42
CA LYS A 299 8.04 44.17 12.94
C LYS A 299 7.02 43.27 12.20
N ASP A 300 7.37 42.75 11.06
CA ASP A 300 6.41 42.09 10.19
C ASP A 300 6.76 40.62 9.97
N LEU A 301 5.76 39.74 10.00
CA LEU A 301 5.88 38.37 9.50
C LEU A 301 5.79 38.37 7.99
N TYR A 302 6.78 37.72 7.34
CA TYR A 302 6.82 37.62 5.88
C TYR A 302 6.25 36.29 5.44
N MET A 303 5.49 36.31 4.35
CA MET A 303 5.09 35.11 3.65
C MET A 303 6.35 34.45 3.06
N TYR A 304 6.82 33.39 3.71
CA TYR A 304 7.96 32.61 3.26
C TYR A 304 7.56 31.60 2.19
N TYR A 305 6.41 30.98 2.39
CA TYR A 305 5.87 29.96 1.49
C TYR A 305 4.36 30.11 1.40
N SER A 306 3.80 29.91 0.22
CA SER A 306 2.36 29.85 0.03
C SER A 306 2.06 28.91 -1.13
N MET A 307 1.18 27.94 -0.91
CA MET A 307 0.70 27.02 -1.94
C MET A 307 -0.82 26.97 -1.98
N LYS A 308 -1.34 26.97 -3.17
CA LYS A 308 -2.77 26.68 -3.45
C LYS A 308 -2.88 25.60 -4.50
N ALA A 309 -3.71 24.61 -4.23
CA ALA A 309 -4.06 23.56 -5.18
C ALA A 309 -5.58 23.41 -5.22
N ARG A 310 -6.14 23.49 -6.41
CA ARG A 310 -7.56 23.15 -6.65
C ARG A 310 -7.60 22.28 -7.91
N ASN A 311 -7.53 20.99 -7.71
CA ASN A 311 -7.38 20.04 -8.78
C ASN A 311 -8.54 19.04 -8.81
N GLU A 312 -8.91 18.64 -10.01
CA GLU A 312 -9.85 17.54 -10.25
C GLU A 312 -9.24 16.59 -11.29
N LEU A 313 -9.12 15.32 -10.93
CA LEU A 313 -8.79 14.25 -11.83
C LEU A 313 -10.04 13.42 -12.09
N ASN A 314 -10.47 13.36 -13.35
CA ASN A 314 -11.55 12.49 -13.80
C ASN A 314 -11.02 11.65 -14.96
N ALA A 315 -10.73 10.38 -14.68
CA ALA A 315 -10.00 9.52 -15.60
C ALA A 315 -10.57 8.11 -15.65
N ASN A 316 -10.37 7.47 -16.80
CA ASN A 316 -10.69 6.05 -17.00
C ASN A 316 -9.43 5.29 -17.36
N ARG A 317 -9.33 4.07 -16.84
CA ARG A 317 -8.26 3.14 -17.15
C ARG A 317 -8.84 1.82 -17.64
N ILE A 318 -8.26 1.31 -18.70
CA ILE A 318 -8.60 -0.02 -19.26
C ILE A 318 -7.35 -0.87 -19.11
N GLU A 319 -7.49 -1.99 -18.46
CA GLU A 319 -6.40 -2.95 -18.25
C GLU A 319 -6.84 -4.31 -18.74
N ALA A 320 -5.93 -5.03 -19.39
CA ALA A 320 -6.14 -6.42 -19.79
C ALA A 320 -4.90 -7.23 -19.57
N TYR A 321 -5.04 -8.51 -19.24
CA TYR A 321 -3.92 -9.42 -19.26
C TYR A 321 -4.32 -10.78 -19.80
N LEU A 322 -3.32 -11.46 -20.35
CA LEU A 322 -3.36 -12.86 -20.74
C LEU A 322 -2.09 -13.52 -20.20
N GLN A 323 -2.25 -14.63 -19.48
CA GLN A 323 -1.13 -15.43 -19.00
C GLN A 323 -1.43 -16.92 -19.07
N ASP A 324 -0.37 -17.70 -19.20
CA ASP A 324 -0.41 -19.15 -19.12
C ASP A 324 0.63 -19.65 -18.12
N THR A 325 0.27 -20.66 -17.35
CA THR A 325 1.20 -21.42 -16.53
C THR A 325 1.28 -22.83 -17.10
N TYR A 326 2.41 -23.12 -17.74
CA TYR A 326 2.67 -24.41 -18.39
C TYR A 326 3.50 -25.31 -17.48
N HIS A 327 2.95 -26.49 -17.17
CA HIS A 327 3.58 -27.53 -16.36
C HIS A 327 4.06 -28.66 -17.24
N PHE A 328 5.38 -28.91 -17.22
CA PHE A 328 5.93 -30.02 -17.99
C PHE A 328 7.07 -30.72 -17.23
N THR A 329 7.39 -31.92 -17.68
CA THR A 329 8.46 -32.74 -17.12
C THR A 329 9.39 -33.18 -18.24
N SER A 330 10.66 -33.33 -17.94
CA SER A 330 11.65 -33.88 -18.90
C SER A 330 12.67 -34.75 -18.18
N GLY A 331 13.23 -35.66 -18.93
CA GLY A 331 14.19 -36.65 -18.42
C GLY A 331 13.49 -37.67 -17.49
N GLY A 332 14.03 -38.82 -17.37
CA GLY A 332 13.62 -39.83 -16.40
C GLY A 332 14.84 -40.69 -16.09
N ASP A 333 15.46 -40.48 -14.91
CA ASP A 333 16.42 -41.42 -14.37
C ASP A 333 15.67 -42.48 -13.57
N SER A 334 15.82 -43.76 -13.95
CA SER A 334 15.33 -44.86 -13.15
C SER A 334 16.20 -44.95 -11.89
N THR A 335 15.56 -44.81 -10.73
CA THR A 335 16.22 -45.07 -9.44
C THR A 335 16.42 -46.59 -9.28
N GLN A 336 17.31 -46.99 -8.37
CA GLN A 336 17.51 -48.40 -8.01
C GLN A 336 16.23 -49.09 -7.50
N SER A 337 15.23 -48.32 -7.08
CA SER A 337 13.89 -48.80 -6.68
C SER A 337 12.84 -48.85 -7.81
N GLY A 338 13.23 -48.57 -9.06
CA GLY A 338 12.34 -48.59 -10.24
C GLY A 338 11.43 -47.36 -10.40
N ASP A 339 11.50 -46.36 -9.51
CA ASP A 339 10.77 -45.12 -9.65
C ASP A 339 11.44 -44.19 -10.67
N ILE A 340 10.67 -43.71 -11.63
CA ILE A 340 11.15 -42.74 -12.63
C ILE A 340 11.03 -41.31 -12.03
N ARG A 341 12.17 -40.74 -11.69
CA ARG A 341 12.21 -39.34 -11.24
C ARG A 341 12.39 -38.42 -12.43
N GLN A 342 11.53 -37.43 -12.55
CA GLN A 342 11.55 -36.46 -13.64
C GLN A 342 11.81 -35.04 -13.12
N THR A 343 12.60 -34.29 -13.88
CA THR A 343 12.72 -32.83 -13.66
C THR A 343 11.39 -32.16 -13.97
N ARG A 344 10.89 -31.38 -13.01
CA ARG A 344 9.62 -30.67 -13.14
C ARG A 344 9.87 -29.20 -13.44
N TYR A 345 9.20 -28.71 -14.47
CA TYR A 345 9.26 -27.31 -14.89
C TYR A 345 7.88 -26.66 -14.74
N THR A 346 7.90 -25.44 -14.24
CA THR A 346 6.72 -24.57 -14.23
C THR A 346 7.09 -23.26 -14.91
N LEU A 347 6.60 -23.05 -16.13
CA LEU A 347 6.82 -21.85 -16.93
C LEU A 347 5.56 -20.99 -16.87
N ASN A 348 5.66 -19.77 -16.32
CA ASN A 348 4.61 -18.77 -16.37
C ASN A 348 5.04 -17.67 -17.35
N TYR A 349 4.21 -17.36 -18.32
CA TYR A 349 4.42 -16.27 -19.26
C TYR A 349 3.13 -15.53 -19.52
N GLY A 350 3.23 -14.24 -19.74
CA GLY A 350 2.05 -13.43 -19.94
C GLY A 350 2.34 -12.02 -20.40
N LEU A 351 1.28 -11.38 -20.83
CA LEU A 351 1.28 -10.02 -21.34
C LEU A 351 0.20 -9.22 -20.63
N ARG A 352 0.52 -8.00 -20.23
CA ARG A 352 -0.41 -7.04 -19.68
C ARG A 352 -0.45 -5.79 -20.54
N LEU A 353 -1.64 -5.29 -20.80
CA LEU A 353 -1.93 -4.02 -21.45
C LEU A 353 -2.61 -3.10 -20.42
N SER A 354 -2.22 -1.84 -20.38
CA SER A 354 -2.89 -0.78 -19.61
C SER A 354 -2.99 0.48 -20.46
N HIS A 355 -4.17 1.09 -20.52
CA HIS A 355 -4.40 2.38 -21.17
C HIS A 355 -5.04 3.34 -20.17
N TRP A 356 -4.41 4.51 -19.98
CA TRP A 356 -4.92 5.58 -19.11
C TRP A 356 -5.26 6.82 -19.95
N ASN A 357 -6.51 7.25 -19.92
CA ASN A 357 -6.95 8.37 -20.75
C ASN A 357 -6.49 9.74 -20.23
N PHE A 358 -6.04 9.84 -18.97
CA PHE A 358 -5.57 11.09 -18.38
C PHE A 358 -4.35 11.64 -19.13
N ASN A 359 -3.31 10.83 -19.32
CA ASN A 359 -2.10 11.17 -20.06
C ASN A 359 -2.02 10.51 -21.44
N ARG A 360 -3.08 9.79 -21.86
CA ARG A 360 -3.20 9.03 -23.13
C ARG A 360 -2.09 7.97 -23.32
N GLU A 361 -1.57 7.47 -22.25
CA GLU A 361 -0.50 6.48 -22.25
C GLU A 361 -1.06 5.06 -22.41
N THR A 362 -0.44 4.29 -23.31
CA THR A 362 -0.68 2.86 -23.49
C THR A 362 0.60 2.10 -23.18
N ILE A 363 0.52 1.14 -22.27
CA ILE A 363 1.65 0.38 -21.75
C ILE A 363 1.45 -1.08 -22.06
N LEU A 364 2.54 -1.73 -22.50
CA LEU A 364 2.61 -3.16 -22.74
C LEU A 364 3.70 -3.77 -21.84
N SER A 365 3.34 -4.77 -21.04
CA SER A 365 4.20 -5.36 -20.00
C SER A 365 4.32 -6.88 -20.19
N PRO A 366 5.27 -7.37 -21.01
CA PRO A 366 5.59 -8.79 -21.09
C PRO A 366 6.31 -9.27 -19.83
N ARG A 367 6.00 -10.48 -19.39
CA ARG A 367 6.60 -11.10 -18.20
C ARG A 367 6.73 -12.59 -18.39
N VAL A 368 7.82 -13.16 -17.88
CA VAL A 368 8.09 -14.59 -17.89
C VAL A 368 8.76 -15.01 -16.59
N SER A 369 8.41 -16.18 -16.09
CA SER A 369 9.12 -16.82 -14.98
C SER A 369 9.17 -18.32 -15.17
N LEU A 370 10.26 -18.94 -14.72
CA LEU A 370 10.54 -20.37 -14.81
C LEU A 370 10.97 -20.89 -13.45
N ALA A 371 10.30 -21.92 -12.97
CA ALA A 371 10.72 -22.70 -11.81
C ALA A 371 11.11 -24.12 -12.25
N ILE A 372 12.25 -24.60 -11.77
CA ILE A 372 12.81 -25.91 -12.09
C ILE A 372 13.04 -26.68 -10.79
N ILE A 373 12.52 -27.88 -10.70
CA ILE A 373 12.79 -28.84 -9.63
C ILE A 373 13.47 -30.03 -10.26
N PRO A 374 14.82 -30.17 -10.08
CA PRO A 374 15.59 -31.26 -10.70
C PRO A 374 15.18 -32.65 -10.18
N ALA A 375 15.23 -33.65 -11.03
CA ALA A 375 14.81 -35.03 -10.74
C ALA A 375 15.50 -35.62 -9.51
N ASN A 376 16.82 -35.41 -9.37
CA ASN A 376 17.62 -35.99 -8.27
C ASN A 376 17.74 -35.08 -7.05
N HIS A 377 17.15 -33.88 -7.10
CA HIS A 377 17.21 -32.86 -6.06
C HIS A 377 15.83 -32.24 -5.80
N GLU A 378 14.85 -33.07 -5.46
CA GLU A 378 13.45 -32.62 -5.24
C GLU A 378 13.29 -31.55 -4.15
N ASN A 379 14.28 -31.47 -3.26
CA ASN A 379 14.36 -30.44 -2.22
C ASN A 379 14.88 -29.08 -2.72
N THR A 380 15.39 -29.05 -3.97
CA THR A 380 15.93 -27.86 -4.61
C THR A 380 14.91 -27.27 -5.58
N THR A 381 14.80 -25.94 -5.60
CA THR A 381 14.04 -25.22 -6.61
C THR A 381 14.88 -24.07 -7.15
N LEU A 382 15.12 -24.07 -8.46
CA LEU A 382 15.73 -22.94 -9.15
C LEU A 382 14.62 -22.08 -9.74
N ARG A 383 14.76 -20.76 -9.60
CA ARG A 383 13.77 -19.79 -10.08
C ARG A 383 14.43 -18.72 -10.93
N PHE A 384 13.84 -18.43 -12.07
CA PHE A 384 14.26 -17.36 -12.97
C PHE A 384 13.04 -16.53 -13.34
N ALA A 385 13.20 -15.20 -13.41
CA ALA A 385 12.14 -14.33 -13.89
C ALA A 385 12.72 -13.12 -14.62
N ALA A 386 11.99 -12.69 -15.66
CA ALA A 386 12.26 -11.45 -16.38
C ALA A 386 10.95 -10.76 -16.76
N GLY A 387 10.95 -9.43 -16.77
CA GLY A 387 9.74 -8.69 -17.16
C GLY A 387 9.88 -7.20 -17.17
N LEU A 388 8.92 -6.56 -17.83
CA LEU A 388 8.70 -5.12 -17.80
C LEU A 388 7.59 -4.79 -16.80
N TYR A 389 7.86 -3.82 -15.95
CA TYR A 389 6.93 -3.35 -14.91
C TYR A 389 6.81 -1.85 -15.03
N TYR A 390 5.58 -1.36 -14.92
CA TYR A 390 5.29 0.06 -14.96
C TYR A 390 4.47 0.46 -13.74
N GLN A 391 4.61 1.72 -13.34
CA GLN A 391 3.82 2.34 -12.29
C GLN A 391 3.36 3.70 -12.74
N ALA A 392 2.06 3.89 -12.87
CA ALA A 392 1.49 5.20 -13.12
C ALA A 392 1.78 6.12 -11.93
N PRO A 393 2.04 7.42 -12.17
CA PRO A 393 2.23 8.39 -11.10
C PRO A 393 1.01 8.42 -10.17
N PHE A 394 1.26 8.58 -8.87
CA PHE A 394 0.21 8.87 -7.90
C PHE A 394 -0.36 10.27 -8.11
N PHE A 395 -1.54 10.52 -7.59
CA PHE A 395 -2.19 11.81 -7.75
C PHE A 395 -1.30 12.99 -7.32
N LYS A 396 -0.61 12.87 -6.16
CA LYS A 396 0.31 13.94 -5.70
C LYS A 396 1.54 14.10 -6.59
N GLU A 397 2.01 13.04 -7.26
CA GLU A 397 3.13 13.08 -8.23
C GLU A 397 2.75 13.72 -9.58
N LEU A 398 1.46 13.85 -9.87
CA LEU A 398 0.97 14.54 -11.05
C LEU A 398 1.01 16.07 -10.92
N ARG A 399 1.31 16.60 -9.75
CA ARG A 399 1.35 18.04 -9.53
C ARG A 399 2.57 18.66 -10.22
N ASP A 400 2.32 19.76 -10.88
CA ASP A 400 3.32 20.68 -11.42
C ASP A 400 3.11 22.04 -10.76
N THR A 401 4.16 22.68 -10.29
CA THR A 401 4.09 23.91 -9.53
C THR A 401 4.53 25.10 -10.37
N SER A 402 3.78 26.20 -10.32
CA SER A 402 4.11 27.47 -10.91
C SER A 402 3.95 28.58 -9.89
N SER A 403 4.82 29.59 -9.92
CA SER A 403 4.69 30.75 -9.02
C SER A 403 4.03 31.92 -9.77
N ILE A 404 2.94 32.43 -9.22
CA ILE A 404 2.22 33.58 -9.73
C ILE A 404 2.06 34.60 -8.59
N ASN A 405 2.67 35.76 -8.73
CA ASN A 405 2.64 36.84 -7.73
C ASN A 405 3.03 36.38 -6.32
N GLY A 406 4.06 35.55 -6.20
CA GLY A 406 4.56 35.03 -4.92
C GLY A 406 3.74 33.88 -4.31
N VAL A 407 2.69 33.43 -4.99
CA VAL A 407 1.89 32.27 -4.60
C VAL A 407 2.25 31.09 -5.49
N THR A 408 2.59 29.96 -4.88
CA THR A 408 2.78 28.70 -5.61
C THR A 408 1.43 28.08 -5.91
N ILE A 409 1.15 27.85 -7.18
CA ILE A 409 -0.06 27.17 -7.63
C ILE A 409 0.33 25.79 -8.11
N ALA A 410 -0.27 24.74 -7.53
CA ALA A 410 -0.09 23.39 -7.97
C ALA A 410 -1.24 22.96 -8.90
N SER A 411 -0.89 22.50 -10.10
CA SER A 411 -1.81 22.02 -11.13
C SER A 411 -1.44 20.62 -11.61
N LEU A 412 -2.36 19.89 -12.25
CA LEU A 412 -2.10 18.54 -12.74
C LEU A 412 -1.39 18.56 -14.10
N ASN A 413 -0.23 17.92 -14.14
CA ASN A 413 0.54 17.72 -15.36
C ASN A 413 0.10 16.44 -16.10
N ARG A 414 -0.51 16.60 -17.27
CA ARG A 414 -0.96 15.49 -18.12
C ARG A 414 0.14 14.85 -18.97
N LYS A 415 1.36 15.38 -18.94
CA LYS A 415 2.49 14.89 -19.74
C LYS A 415 3.37 13.89 -19.01
N ILE A 416 3.20 13.73 -17.71
CA ILE A 416 3.97 12.79 -16.91
C ILE A 416 3.66 11.37 -17.35
N LYS A 417 4.72 10.63 -17.67
CA LYS A 417 4.64 9.22 -18.07
C LYS A 417 4.81 8.30 -16.87
N SER A 418 4.36 7.07 -17.03
CA SER A 418 4.57 6.01 -16.04
C SER A 418 6.05 5.73 -15.84
N GLN A 419 6.43 5.51 -14.59
CA GLN A 419 7.72 5.00 -14.20
C GLN A 419 7.87 3.57 -14.71
N ARG A 420 9.07 3.16 -15.11
CA ARG A 420 9.36 1.85 -15.69
C ARG A 420 10.51 1.15 -14.97
N SER A 421 10.34 -0.15 -14.75
CA SER A 421 11.37 -1.02 -14.22
C SER A 421 11.51 -2.28 -15.09
N ILE A 422 12.73 -2.64 -15.44
CA ILE A 422 13.07 -3.92 -16.08
C ILE A 422 13.65 -4.81 -14.99
N HIS A 423 13.10 -6.00 -14.79
CA HIS A 423 13.55 -6.94 -13.77
C HIS A 423 14.19 -8.16 -14.39
N PHE A 424 15.31 -8.60 -13.80
CA PHE A 424 15.90 -9.92 -13.96
C PHE A 424 16.16 -10.51 -12.59
N ILE A 425 15.69 -11.73 -12.36
CA ILE A 425 15.74 -12.38 -11.05
C ILE A 425 16.21 -13.81 -11.24
N ALA A 426 17.11 -14.24 -10.38
CA ALA A 426 17.54 -15.63 -10.24
C ALA A 426 17.44 -16.02 -8.76
N GLY A 427 16.80 -17.13 -8.45
CA GLY A 427 16.57 -17.59 -7.10
C GLY A 427 16.90 -19.07 -6.92
N TYR A 428 17.35 -19.41 -5.74
CA TYR A 428 17.65 -20.77 -5.31
C TYR A 428 16.98 -21.04 -3.96
N ASP A 429 16.17 -22.08 -3.89
CA ASP A 429 15.55 -22.55 -2.67
C ASP A 429 16.00 -23.97 -2.38
N TYR A 430 16.40 -24.23 -1.13
CA TYR A 430 16.74 -25.58 -0.66
C TYR A 430 15.99 -25.90 0.64
N ARG A 431 15.28 -27.03 0.64
CA ARG A 431 14.52 -27.51 1.80
C ARG A 431 15.24 -28.71 2.43
N PHE A 432 15.44 -28.68 3.74
CA PHE A 432 16.11 -29.75 4.47
C PHE A 432 15.46 -29.96 5.83
N LYS A 433 15.77 -31.11 6.44
CA LYS A 433 15.32 -31.45 7.78
C LYS A 433 16.53 -31.61 8.71
N VAL A 434 16.42 -31.07 9.91
CA VAL A 434 17.38 -31.28 11.01
C VAL A 434 16.55 -31.60 12.24
N ASN A 435 16.82 -32.74 12.89
CA ASN A 435 16.09 -33.21 14.08
C ASN A 435 14.54 -33.15 13.88
N GLU A 436 14.05 -33.70 12.75
CA GLU A 436 12.65 -33.71 12.31
C GLU A 436 12.02 -32.35 12.02
N GLN A 437 12.69 -31.27 12.35
CA GLN A 437 12.24 -29.93 11.98
C GLN A 437 12.59 -29.61 10.53
N ARG A 438 11.65 -28.90 9.84
CA ARG A 438 11.81 -28.52 8.44
C ARG A 438 12.38 -27.11 8.32
N TYR A 439 13.46 -26.99 7.57
CA TYR A 439 14.13 -25.73 7.26
C TYR A 439 14.07 -25.44 5.77
N LYS A 440 14.12 -24.16 5.44
CA LYS A 440 14.24 -23.68 4.07
C LYS A 440 15.35 -22.64 4.01
N PHE A 441 16.35 -22.87 3.16
CA PHE A 441 17.31 -21.86 2.75
C PHE A 441 16.83 -21.23 1.45
N SER A 442 16.84 -19.89 1.33
CA SER A 442 16.50 -19.15 0.12
C SER A 442 17.59 -18.12 -0.15
N ALA A 443 18.08 -18.09 -1.38
CA ALA A 443 18.96 -17.05 -1.90
C ALA A 443 18.37 -16.48 -3.18
N GLU A 444 18.43 -15.16 -3.36
CA GLU A 444 17.92 -14.47 -4.53
C GLU A 444 18.88 -13.37 -4.95
N ALA A 445 19.17 -13.32 -6.23
CA ALA A 445 19.87 -12.23 -6.88
C ALA A 445 18.92 -11.54 -7.85
N TYR A 446 18.91 -10.22 -7.85
CA TYR A 446 18.07 -9.45 -8.76
C TYR A 446 18.83 -8.26 -9.35
N TYR A 447 18.44 -7.91 -10.56
CA TYR A 447 18.83 -6.68 -11.23
C TYR A 447 17.58 -5.93 -11.68
N LYS A 448 17.47 -4.65 -11.30
CA LYS A 448 16.37 -3.76 -11.68
C LYS A 448 16.93 -2.52 -12.36
N ALA A 449 16.55 -2.29 -13.61
CA ALA A 449 16.84 -1.04 -14.32
C ALA A 449 15.61 -0.14 -14.29
N LEU A 450 15.75 1.02 -13.64
CA LEU A 450 14.66 1.99 -13.45
C LEU A 450 14.80 3.15 -14.46
N SER A 451 13.67 3.63 -14.96
CA SER A 451 13.61 4.81 -15.84
C SER A 451 12.30 5.58 -15.66
N ASN A 452 12.30 6.85 -16.06
CA ASN A 452 11.19 7.79 -15.90
C ASN A 452 10.77 7.93 -14.42
N LEU A 453 11.71 7.91 -13.48
CA LEU A 453 11.40 8.12 -12.07
C LEU A 453 10.92 9.55 -11.86
N VAL A 454 9.87 9.68 -11.04
CA VAL A 454 9.39 10.99 -10.59
C VAL A 454 10.18 11.34 -9.33
N PRO A 455 11.03 12.40 -9.36
CA PRO A 455 11.76 12.81 -8.18
C PRO A 455 10.79 13.34 -7.10
N TYR A 456 11.04 12.99 -5.86
CA TYR A 456 10.44 13.66 -4.72
C TYR A 456 11.27 14.92 -4.44
N SER A 457 10.67 16.08 -4.54
CA SER A 457 11.25 17.36 -4.18
C SER A 457 10.82 17.77 -2.78
#